data_402056fe351b8377087f77ef9444ffb0
#
_entry.id   402056fe351b8377087f77ef9444ffb0
#
_cell.length_a   1.000
_cell.length_b   1.000
_cell.length_c   1.000
_cell.angle_alpha   90.00
_cell.angle_beta   90.00
_cell.angle_gamma   90.00
#
_symmetry.space_group_name_H-M   'P 1'
#
loop_
_entity.id
_entity.type
_entity.pdbx_description
1 polymer ?
#
loop_
_entity_poly.entity_id
_entity_poly.type
_entity_poly.pdbx_seq_one_letter_code
_entity_poly.pdbx_strand_id
1 'polypeptide(L)'
;MLPLAVRIEPQEAEMRYRIAFCVAVGLSVAALAGCASKPGALVRTEGMPGQLEPIHAAAFTRDLAVFRVSSNGCTDKSDVKPFITQLKDSAVITLRRLDEDRCSRPVRGGVQMEWTFQELGLPPGANVLVNNPYMMDGEAAAVSQ
;
A
#
# COMPACT_ATOMS: atom_id res chain seq x y z
N MET A 1 -6.99 -80.83 23.32
CA MET A 1 -6.91 -80.14 22.01
C MET A 1 -7.13 -78.71 22.14
N LEU A 2 -6.05 -77.93 22.18
CA LEU A 2 -6.10 -76.49 22.28
C LEU A 2 -5.87 -75.84 20.89
N PRO A 3 -6.63 -74.86 20.43
CA PRO A 3 -6.35 -74.23 19.17
C PRO A 3 -5.23 -73.16 19.34
N LEU A 4 -4.29 -73.16 18.37
CA LEU A 4 -3.22 -72.16 18.26
C LEU A 4 -3.77 -70.78 18.06
N ALA A 5 -3.43 -69.89 18.96
CA ALA A 5 -3.63 -68.50 18.77
C ALA A 5 -2.57 -67.92 17.80
N VAL A 6 -2.98 -67.46 16.64
CA VAL A 6 -2.14 -66.75 15.70
C VAL A 6 -1.84 -65.36 16.27
N ARG A 7 -0.58 -65.14 16.63
CA ARG A 7 -0.06 -63.84 17.07
C ARG A 7 0.19 -63.00 15.84
N ILE A 8 -0.67 -62.03 15.59
CA ILE A 8 -0.48 -61.03 14.54
C ILE A 8 0.51 -59.97 15.06
N GLU A 9 1.65 -59.86 14.43
CA GLU A 9 2.71 -58.96 14.82
C GLU A 9 2.35 -57.49 14.48
N PRO A 10 2.68 -56.54 15.36
CA PRO A 10 2.24 -55.11 15.22
C PRO A 10 3.16 -54.28 14.30
N GLN A 11 3.92 -54.88 13.39
CA GLN A 11 4.89 -54.12 12.59
C GLN A 11 4.27 -53.35 11.39
N GLU A 12 3.16 -53.81 10.84
CA GLU A 12 2.55 -53.13 9.69
C GLU A 12 1.80 -51.86 10.06
N ALA A 13 1.33 -51.73 11.28
CA ALA A 13 0.64 -50.54 11.76
C ALA A 13 1.60 -49.31 11.92
N GLU A 14 2.84 -49.56 12.35
CA GLU A 14 3.83 -48.49 12.52
C GLU A 14 4.32 -47.89 11.19
N MET A 15 4.47 -48.74 10.16
CA MET A 15 4.95 -48.28 8.86
C MET A 15 3.89 -47.43 8.15
N ARG A 16 2.62 -47.78 8.27
CA ARG A 16 1.50 -46.97 7.71
C ARG A 16 1.33 -45.64 8.42
N TYR A 17 1.55 -45.58 9.74
CA TYR A 17 1.49 -44.35 10.50
C TYR A 17 2.64 -43.41 10.17
N ARG A 18 3.86 -43.92 9.99
CA ARG A 18 5.02 -43.07 9.63
C ARG A 18 4.89 -42.47 8.23
N ILE A 19 4.34 -43.20 7.27
CA ILE A 19 4.09 -42.69 5.91
C ILE A 19 2.94 -41.66 5.93
N ALA A 20 1.87 -41.91 6.68
CA ALA A 20 0.76 -40.97 6.81
C ALA A 20 1.18 -39.67 7.50
N PHE A 21 2.08 -39.75 8.51
CA PHE A 21 2.57 -38.56 9.22
C PHE A 21 3.51 -37.70 8.37
N CYS A 22 4.38 -38.31 7.55
CA CYS A 22 5.23 -37.57 6.63
C CYS A 22 4.46 -36.86 5.52
N VAL A 23 3.37 -37.42 5.03
CA VAL A 23 2.51 -36.79 4.01
C VAL A 23 1.71 -35.63 4.62
N ALA A 24 1.23 -35.77 5.85
CA ALA A 24 0.49 -34.70 6.53
C ALA A 24 1.38 -33.48 6.87
N VAL A 25 2.64 -33.68 7.25
CA VAL A 25 3.60 -32.61 7.53
C VAL A 25 4.06 -31.90 6.25
N GLY A 26 4.19 -32.64 5.14
CA GLY A 26 4.60 -32.07 3.85
C GLY A 26 3.57 -31.13 3.22
N LEU A 27 2.27 -31.32 3.45
CA LEU A 27 1.22 -30.43 2.92
C LEU A 27 1.03 -29.13 3.74
N SER A 28 1.47 -29.12 5.00
CA SER A 28 1.25 -27.97 5.88
C SER A 28 2.23 -26.80 5.65
N VAL A 29 3.35 -27.01 4.95
CA VAL A 29 4.37 -25.97 4.72
C VAL A 29 4.07 -25.11 3.49
N ALA A 30 3.19 -25.55 2.59
CA ALA A 30 2.84 -24.80 1.38
C ALA A 30 1.84 -23.63 1.61
N ALA A 31 1.26 -23.50 2.79
CA ALA A 31 0.22 -22.49 3.08
C ALA A 31 0.75 -21.19 3.71
N LEU A 32 2.06 -21.04 3.92
CA LEU A 32 2.68 -19.81 4.46
C LEU A 32 3.31 -18.92 3.38
N ALA A 33 3.07 -19.20 2.11
CA ALA A 33 3.49 -18.34 1.02
C ALA A 33 2.51 -17.15 0.88
N GLY A 34 2.80 -16.08 1.61
CA GLY A 34 2.53 -14.74 1.13
C GLY A 34 1.15 -14.16 1.33
N CYS A 35 0.89 -13.68 2.51
CA CYS A 35 0.23 -12.37 2.63
C CYS A 35 1.31 -11.32 2.90
N ALA A 36 2.11 -10.97 1.90
CA ALA A 36 2.75 -9.67 1.87
C ALA A 36 1.60 -8.66 1.69
N SER A 37 0.99 -8.25 2.78
CA SER A 37 0.10 -7.09 2.79
C SER A 37 0.95 -5.92 2.34
N LYS A 38 0.77 -5.48 1.09
CA LYS A 38 1.23 -4.16 0.68
C LYS A 38 0.71 -3.19 1.73
N PRO A 39 1.53 -2.22 2.22
CA PRO A 39 1.06 -1.21 3.14
C PRO A 39 -0.23 -0.63 2.54
N GLY A 40 -1.35 -0.86 3.22
CA GLY A 40 -2.67 -0.71 2.62
C GLY A 40 -2.94 0.73 2.28
N ALA A 41 -3.23 1.02 1.03
CA ALA A 41 -3.89 2.25 0.67
C ALA A 41 -5.16 2.38 1.54
N LEU A 42 -5.33 3.53 2.19
CA LEU A 42 -6.48 3.81 3.07
C LEU A 42 -7.80 3.73 2.31
N VAL A 43 -7.77 4.07 1.04
CA VAL A 43 -8.91 4.01 0.11
C VAL A 43 -8.46 3.48 -1.25
N ARG A 44 -9.39 2.85 -1.95
CA ARG A 44 -9.13 2.38 -3.32
C ARG A 44 -9.05 3.57 -4.27
N THR A 45 -8.09 3.51 -5.18
CA THR A 45 -7.85 4.56 -6.19
C THR A 45 -8.14 4.10 -7.61
N GLU A 46 -8.60 2.85 -7.78
CA GLU A 46 -9.00 2.33 -9.08
C GLU A 46 -10.17 3.16 -9.64
N GLY A 47 -10.07 3.55 -10.90
CA GLY A 47 -11.07 4.38 -11.57
C GLY A 47 -10.95 5.89 -11.34
N MET A 48 -10.08 6.36 -10.45
CA MET A 48 -9.77 7.78 -10.36
C MET A 48 -8.89 8.21 -11.54
N PRO A 49 -9.15 9.40 -12.16
CA PRO A 49 -8.35 9.90 -13.26
C PRO A 49 -6.90 10.19 -12.85
N GLY A 50 -5.98 10.15 -13.81
CA GLY A 50 -4.56 10.42 -13.61
C GLY A 50 -3.82 9.29 -12.89
N GLN A 51 -2.59 9.58 -12.45
CA GLN A 51 -1.71 8.65 -11.73
C GLN A 51 -1.66 9.02 -10.25
N LEU A 52 -1.47 8.02 -9.37
CA LEU A 52 -1.27 8.28 -7.94
C LEU A 52 0.07 9.03 -7.77
N GLU A 53 0.02 10.21 -7.20
CA GLU A 53 1.19 11.07 -7.03
C GLU A 53 2.00 10.67 -5.79
N PRO A 54 3.26 10.26 -5.91
CA PRO A 54 4.14 10.12 -4.76
C PRO A 54 4.46 11.50 -4.17
N ILE A 55 4.43 11.62 -2.84
CA ILE A 55 4.68 12.87 -2.15
C ILE A 55 5.97 12.84 -1.34
N HIS A 56 6.67 13.97 -1.26
CA HIS A 56 7.84 14.13 -0.40
C HIS A 56 7.43 14.46 1.04
N ALA A 57 6.37 15.26 1.21
CA ALA A 57 5.86 15.67 2.51
C ALA A 57 4.39 16.07 2.42
N ALA A 58 3.71 15.97 3.56
CA ALA A 58 2.39 16.58 3.78
C ALA A 58 2.36 17.25 5.16
N ALA A 59 1.72 18.41 5.25
CA ALA A 59 1.49 19.13 6.49
C ALA A 59 0.08 19.73 6.48
N PHE A 60 -0.54 19.78 7.65
CA PHE A 60 -1.89 20.28 7.81
C PHE A 60 -1.94 21.31 8.92
N THR A 61 -2.67 22.38 8.68
CA THR A 61 -3.10 23.32 9.70
C THR A 61 -4.60 23.16 9.92
N ARG A 62 -5.21 24.10 10.65
CA ARG A 62 -6.65 24.07 10.89
C ARG A 62 -7.49 24.19 9.61
N ASP A 63 -6.97 24.84 8.59
CA ASP A 63 -7.71 25.28 7.39
C ASP A 63 -6.93 25.12 6.08
N LEU A 64 -5.71 24.56 6.15
CA LEU A 64 -4.81 24.45 5.01
C LEU A 64 -4.17 23.05 4.96
N ALA A 65 -4.14 22.48 3.78
CA ALA A 65 -3.38 21.28 3.43
C ALA A 65 -2.21 21.68 2.52
N VAL A 66 -1.00 21.31 2.92
CA VAL A 66 0.24 21.62 2.21
C VAL A 66 0.89 20.30 1.82
N PHE A 67 1.21 20.16 0.55
CA PHE A 67 1.89 18.99 0.03
C PHE A 67 3.16 19.39 -0.72
N ARG A 68 4.15 18.53 -0.70
CA ARG A 68 5.34 18.66 -1.53
C ARG A 68 5.39 17.49 -2.50
N VAL A 69 5.39 17.80 -3.80
CA VAL A 69 5.36 16.84 -4.91
C VAL A 69 6.57 17.01 -5.81
N SER A 70 6.92 15.97 -6.56
CA SER A 70 8.03 16.04 -7.53
C SER A 70 7.73 17.02 -8.65
N SER A 71 8.79 17.70 -9.14
CA SER A 71 8.69 18.56 -10.32
C SER A 71 9.98 18.52 -11.14
N ASN A 72 9.81 18.45 -12.43
CA ASN A 72 10.89 18.64 -13.42
C ASN A 72 11.02 20.11 -13.86
N GLY A 73 10.37 21.03 -13.14
CA GLY A 73 10.48 22.47 -13.32
C GLY A 73 9.24 23.17 -13.84
N CYS A 74 8.18 22.42 -14.20
CA CYS A 74 6.94 22.99 -14.75
C CYS A 74 5.68 22.51 -14.02
N THR A 75 5.80 21.67 -13.00
CA THR A 75 4.62 21.20 -12.25
C THR A 75 3.95 22.38 -11.52
N ASP A 76 2.67 22.54 -11.76
CA ASP A 76 1.83 23.50 -11.09
C ASP A 76 0.56 22.86 -10.46
N LYS A 77 -0.29 23.70 -9.85
CA LYS A 77 -1.48 23.25 -9.12
C LYS A 77 -2.55 22.63 -10.04
N SER A 78 -2.52 22.92 -11.35
CA SER A 78 -3.46 22.35 -12.32
C SER A 78 -3.09 20.91 -12.74
N ASP A 79 -1.80 20.55 -12.65
CA ASP A 79 -1.31 19.23 -13.01
C ASP A 79 -1.63 18.16 -11.96
N VAL A 80 -1.85 18.58 -10.71
CA VAL A 80 -2.08 17.69 -9.57
C VAL A 80 -3.41 18.00 -8.90
N LYS A 81 -4.31 17.03 -8.83
CA LYS A 81 -5.65 17.21 -8.28
C LYS A 81 -5.83 16.41 -6.98
N PRO A 82 -6.31 17.02 -5.89
CA PRO A 82 -6.76 16.32 -4.69
C PRO A 82 -8.15 15.71 -4.91
N PHE A 83 -8.28 14.44 -4.51
CA PHE A 83 -9.55 13.74 -4.39
C PHE A 83 -9.84 13.46 -2.93
N ILE A 84 -11.05 13.75 -2.49
CA ILE A 84 -11.44 13.61 -1.09
C ILE A 84 -12.40 12.43 -0.96
N THR A 85 -12.06 11.50 -0.08
CA THR A 85 -12.95 10.41 0.31
C THR A 85 -13.34 10.61 1.76
N GLN A 86 -14.63 10.81 2.02
CA GLN A 86 -15.15 10.95 3.38
C GLN A 86 -15.22 9.59 4.06
N LEU A 87 -14.68 9.49 5.25
CA LEU A 87 -14.87 8.40 6.20
C LEU A 87 -15.77 8.91 7.33
N LYS A 88 -16.14 8.03 8.25
CA LYS A 88 -17.05 8.38 9.36
C LYS A 88 -16.56 9.57 10.18
N ASP A 89 -15.27 9.55 10.58
CA ASP A 89 -14.70 10.51 11.52
C ASP A 89 -13.46 11.25 10.94
N SER A 90 -13.19 11.09 9.64
CA SER A 90 -12.04 11.68 8.96
C SER A 90 -12.28 11.79 7.46
N ALA A 91 -11.44 12.56 6.79
CA ALA A 91 -11.37 12.61 5.33
C ALA A 91 -10.01 12.10 4.86
N VAL A 92 -10.00 11.36 3.76
CA VAL A 92 -8.77 10.90 3.12
C VAL A 92 -8.50 11.73 1.88
N ILE A 93 -7.34 12.37 1.83
CA ILE A 93 -6.87 13.11 0.66
C ILE A 93 -6.00 12.19 -0.17
N THR A 94 -6.32 12.08 -1.46
CA THR A 94 -5.51 11.37 -2.46
C THR A 94 -5.13 12.34 -3.56
N LEU A 95 -3.84 12.64 -3.71
CA LEU A 95 -3.35 13.45 -4.82
C LEU A 95 -3.16 12.60 -6.06
N ARG A 96 -3.65 13.06 -7.20
CA ARG A 96 -3.51 12.43 -8.51
C ARG A 96 -2.86 13.41 -9.48
N ARG A 97 -1.80 12.97 -10.16
CA ARG A 97 -1.21 13.72 -11.27
C ARG A 97 -2.05 13.50 -12.52
N LEU A 98 -2.58 14.58 -13.07
CA LEU A 98 -3.40 14.57 -14.28
C LEU A 98 -2.56 14.80 -15.54
N ASP A 99 -1.56 15.70 -15.44
CA ASP A 99 -0.65 16.04 -16.53
C ASP A 99 0.81 15.80 -16.14
N GLU A 100 1.59 15.28 -17.08
CA GLU A 100 3.01 15.01 -16.89
C GLU A 100 3.84 16.30 -16.95
N ASP A 101 4.75 16.46 -16.00
CA ASP A 101 5.77 17.51 -16.07
C ASP A 101 6.86 17.11 -17.07
N ARG A 102 6.80 17.68 -18.27
CA ARG A 102 7.74 17.41 -19.39
C ARG A 102 8.97 18.32 -19.41
N CYS A 103 9.14 19.14 -18.39
CA CYS A 103 10.35 19.96 -18.27
C CYS A 103 11.57 19.11 -17.88
N SER A 104 12.75 19.63 -18.07
CA SER A 104 14.02 18.92 -17.88
C SER A 104 14.90 19.54 -16.80
N ARG A 105 14.30 20.27 -15.85
CA ARG A 105 15.01 20.92 -14.74
C ARG A 105 14.44 20.46 -13.40
N PRO A 106 14.79 19.26 -12.92
CA PRO A 106 14.27 18.74 -11.68
C PRO A 106 14.48 19.71 -10.51
N VAL A 107 13.41 19.98 -9.77
CA VAL A 107 13.43 20.82 -8.57
C VAL A 107 13.79 19.93 -7.38
N ARG A 108 14.97 20.17 -6.79
CA ARG A 108 15.41 19.39 -5.62
C ARG A 108 14.40 19.52 -4.49
N GLY A 109 13.91 18.39 -3.98
CA GLY A 109 12.91 18.33 -2.92
C GLY A 109 11.49 18.68 -3.37
N GLY A 110 11.28 18.84 -4.69
CA GLY A 110 9.96 19.08 -5.26
C GLY A 110 9.43 20.50 -5.07
N VAL A 111 8.18 20.70 -5.47
CA VAL A 111 7.44 21.96 -5.34
C VAL A 111 6.35 21.84 -4.28
N GLN A 112 6.06 22.95 -3.60
CA GLN A 112 5.01 23.03 -2.60
C GLN A 112 3.68 23.43 -3.26
N MET A 113 2.62 22.72 -2.89
CA MET A 113 1.25 22.98 -3.31
C MET A 113 0.35 23.09 -2.10
N GLU A 114 -0.59 24.03 -2.15
CA GLU A 114 -1.46 24.35 -1.04
C GLU A 114 -2.92 24.33 -1.48
N TRP A 115 -3.77 23.73 -0.66
CA TRP A 115 -5.22 23.78 -0.79
C TRP A 115 -5.84 24.14 0.54
N THR A 116 -6.70 25.15 0.54
CA THR A 116 -7.52 25.42 1.71
C THR A 116 -8.52 24.28 1.95
N PHE A 117 -8.91 24.05 3.18
CA PHE A 117 -9.95 23.07 3.48
C PHE A 117 -11.26 23.41 2.80
N GLN A 118 -11.55 24.70 2.58
CA GLN A 118 -12.71 25.15 1.81
C GLN A 118 -12.64 24.67 0.34
N GLU A 119 -11.48 24.80 -0.33
CA GLU A 119 -11.27 24.27 -1.69
C GLU A 119 -11.45 22.76 -1.75
N LEU A 120 -11.09 22.04 -0.68
CA LEU A 120 -11.23 20.59 -0.55
C LEU A 120 -12.64 20.15 -0.12
N GLY A 121 -13.55 21.10 0.17
CA GLY A 121 -14.89 20.79 0.70
C GLY A 121 -14.87 20.25 2.13
N LEU A 122 -13.85 20.61 2.91
CA LEU A 122 -13.65 20.17 4.29
C LEU A 122 -13.93 21.31 5.28
N PRO A 123 -14.52 21.04 6.46
CA PRO A 123 -14.66 22.03 7.50
C PRO A 123 -13.29 22.32 8.15
N PRO A 124 -13.10 23.54 8.72
CA PRO A 124 -11.91 23.87 9.47
C PRO A 124 -11.66 22.89 10.62
N GLY A 125 -10.43 22.38 10.73
CA GLY A 125 -10.06 21.42 11.76
C GLY A 125 -10.52 20.00 11.51
N ALA A 126 -10.96 19.67 10.27
CA ALA A 126 -11.27 18.29 9.90
C ALA A 126 -10.07 17.37 10.15
N ASN A 127 -10.36 16.17 10.62
CA ASN A 127 -9.34 15.12 10.73
C ASN A 127 -9.03 14.57 9.33
N VAL A 128 -7.78 14.72 8.88
CA VAL A 128 -7.36 14.32 7.54
C VAL A 128 -6.27 13.26 7.57
N LEU A 129 -6.38 12.32 6.64
CA LEU A 129 -5.41 11.27 6.36
C LEU A 129 -4.94 11.40 4.90
N VAL A 130 -3.74 10.92 4.62
CA VAL A 130 -3.16 10.95 3.26
C VAL A 130 -3.03 9.53 2.74
N ASN A 131 -3.50 9.31 1.52
CA ASN A 131 -3.46 8.00 0.84
C ASN A 131 -2.27 7.84 -0.13
N ASN A 132 -1.46 8.88 -0.28
CA ASN A 132 -0.34 8.88 -1.20
C ASN A 132 0.89 8.21 -0.60
N PRO A 133 1.69 7.47 -1.40
CA PRO A 133 2.97 6.96 -0.95
C PRO A 133 3.95 8.12 -0.70
N TYR A 134 4.75 8.00 0.36
CA TYR A 134 5.85 8.93 0.62
C TYR A 134 7.09 8.46 -0.12
N MET A 135 7.77 9.39 -0.79
CA MET A 135 9.09 9.14 -1.36
C MET A 135 10.12 9.10 -0.25
N MET A 136 10.87 8.03 -0.16
CA MET A 136 12.04 7.96 0.71
C MET A 136 13.21 8.70 0.06
N ASP A 137 13.92 9.52 0.83
CA ASP A 137 15.14 10.19 0.36
C ASP A 137 16.17 9.11 -0.06
N GLY A 138 16.40 8.96 -1.36
CA GLY A 138 17.26 7.93 -1.96
C GLY A 138 16.63 7.17 -3.12
N GLU A 139 15.32 7.19 -3.28
CA GLU A 139 14.61 6.45 -4.34
C GLU A 139 14.48 7.26 -5.64
N ALA A 140 14.68 8.57 -5.59
CA ALA A 140 14.61 9.47 -6.75
C ALA A 140 15.73 9.25 -7.79
N ALA A 141 16.73 8.41 -7.49
CA ALA A 141 17.86 8.17 -8.40
C ALA A 141 17.69 6.92 -9.31
N ALA A 142 16.66 6.12 -9.13
CA ALA A 142 16.53 4.81 -9.80
C ALA A 142 15.57 4.77 -11.00
N VAL A 143 14.92 5.88 -11.36
CA VAL A 143 13.90 5.91 -12.46
C VAL A 143 14.45 6.55 -13.75
N SER A 144 15.76 6.72 -13.85
CA SER A 144 16.43 7.33 -15.02
C SER A 144 17.42 6.34 -15.64
N GLN A 145 16.92 5.22 -16.22
CA GLN A 145 17.66 4.43 -17.22
C GLN A 145 16.70 3.89 -18.28
#